data_2c3568c71c58c5aff988c8c1ad64b53e
#
_entry.id   2c3568c71c58c5aff988c8c1ad64b53e
#
_cell.length_a   1.000
_cell.length_b   1.000
_cell.length_c   1.000
_cell.angle_alpha   90.00
_cell.angle_beta   90.00
_cell.angle_gamma   90.00
#
_symmetry.space_group_name_H-M   'P 1'
#
loop_
_entity.id
_entity.type
_entity.pdbx_description
1 polymer ?
#
loop_
_entity_poly.entity_id
_entity_poly.type
_entity_poly.pdbx_seq_one_letter_code
_entity_poly.pdbx_strand_id
1 'polypeptide(L)'
;MRVPGRKVVVFLATAALLAGICLLTLFIYAKSPVGRDIPLRTVDIPRGTAFSRVMDILDAEGLLRRRELFHLLALLRNGTRHIRAGEYEFSGQMSPSDILGKLIRGDVKGYNVTVPEGFTVRMILDRLLENRLVDEKEFLRLGADRAFLTKLGIESKSLEGYLFPETYRLDRSMSTQEIIGLMVGQFWRHVTPPMTKRAKALGMTVNEFVTLASIIEKET
;
A
#
# COMPACT_ATOMS: atom_id res chain seq x y z
N MET A 1 17.93 -1.10 56.87
CA MET A 1 16.86 -1.14 55.85
C MET A 1 15.51 -0.87 56.55
N ARG A 2 14.86 0.29 56.25
CA ARG A 2 13.51 0.59 56.82
C ARG A 2 12.49 -0.24 56.03
N VAL A 3 11.79 -1.17 56.71
CA VAL A 3 10.67 -1.93 56.12
C VAL A 3 9.56 -0.92 55.75
N PRO A 4 9.05 -0.94 54.54
CA PRO A 4 7.96 -0.04 54.16
C PRO A 4 6.74 -0.30 55.05
N GLY A 5 6.14 0.79 55.57
CA GLY A 5 4.99 0.67 56.49
C GLY A 5 3.83 -0.08 55.81
N ARG A 6 3.05 -0.85 56.60
CA ARG A 6 1.90 -1.68 56.12
C ARG A 6 0.99 -0.95 55.14
N LYS A 7 0.78 0.36 55.28
CA LYS A 7 0.02 1.23 54.36
C LYS A 7 0.64 1.31 52.96
N VAL A 8 1.96 1.38 52.86
CA VAL A 8 2.70 1.45 51.56
C VAL A 8 2.61 0.10 50.87
N VAL A 9 2.74 -1.01 51.59
CA VAL A 9 2.60 -2.36 51.01
C VAL A 9 1.20 -2.58 50.45
N VAL A 10 0.15 -2.19 51.20
CA VAL A 10 -1.25 -2.30 50.75
C VAL A 10 -1.49 -1.43 49.54
N PHE A 11 -0.98 -0.18 49.52
CA PHE A 11 -1.10 0.70 48.34
C PHE A 11 -0.42 0.10 47.11
N LEU A 12 0.79 -0.42 47.24
CA LEU A 12 1.50 -1.06 46.09
C LEU A 12 0.77 -2.31 45.61
N ALA A 13 0.23 -3.13 46.53
CA ALA A 13 -0.53 -4.34 46.20
C ALA A 13 -1.83 -3.98 45.43
N THR A 14 -2.57 -2.97 45.90
CA THR A 14 -3.79 -2.51 45.21
C THR A 14 -3.48 -1.89 43.83
N ALA A 15 -2.42 -1.10 43.72
CA ALA A 15 -1.98 -0.55 42.43
C ALA A 15 -1.57 -1.65 41.45
N ALA A 16 -0.82 -2.66 41.91
CA ALA A 16 -0.42 -3.80 41.08
C ALA A 16 -1.64 -4.63 40.63
N LEU A 17 -2.63 -4.84 41.51
CA LEU A 17 -3.88 -5.54 41.19
C LEU A 17 -4.66 -4.77 40.10
N LEU A 18 -4.84 -3.45 40.25
CA LEU A 18 -5.54 -2.61 39.30
C LEU A 18 -4.82 -2.59 37.92
N ALA A 19 -3.48 -2.51 37.93
CA ALA A 19 -2.68 -2.61 36.72
C ALA A 19 -2.85 -3.98 36.03
N GLY A 20 -2.86 -5.07 36.81
CA GLY A 20 -3.12 -6.42 36.32
C GLY A 20 -4.50 -6.56 35.66
N ILE A 21 -5.55 -6.02 36.29
CA ILE A 21 -6.91 -6.00 35.74
C ILE A 21 -6.96 -5.18 34.45
N CYS A 22 -6.31 -4.02 34.42
CA CYS A 22 -6.24 -3.17 33.22
C CYS A 22 -5.53 -3.90 32.05
N LEU A 23 -4.40 -4.55 32.29
CA LEU A 23 -3.68 -5.33 31.29
C LEU A 23 -4.51 -6.54 30.82
N LEU A 24 -5.19 -7.24 31.72
CA LEU A 24 -6.05 -8.35 31.37
C LEU A 24 -7.23 -7.91 30.49
N THR A 25 -7.89 -6.81 30.83
CA THR A 25 -8.99 -6.25 30.03
C THR A 25 -8.52 -5.81 28.65
N LEU A 26 -7.36 -5.17 28.57
CA LEU A 26 -6.76 -4.80 27.29
C LEU A 26 -6.38 -6.03 26.46
N PHE A 27 -5.83 -7.06 27.07
CA PHE A 27 -5.48 -8.31 26.40
C PHE A 27 -6.72 -9.02 25.85
N ILE A 28 -7.79 -9.16 26.66
CA ILE A 28 -9.06 -9.74 26.22
C ILE A 28 -9.64 -8.92 25.09
N TYR A 29 -9.70 -7.59 25.21
CA TYR A 29 -10.16 -6.69 24.15
C TYR A 29 -9.38 -6.87 22.84
N ALA A 30 -8.05 -6.87 22.94
CA ALA A 30 -7.16 -6.98 21.79
C ALA A 30 -7.34 -8.27 20.98
N LYS A 31 -7.79 -9.35 21.63
CA LYS A 31 -7.96 -10.69 21.03
C LYS A 31 -9.41 -11.05 20.72
N SER A 32 -10.38 -10.32 21.25
CA SER A 32 -11.79 -10.61 21.01
C SER A 32 -12.24 -10.06 19.65
N PRO A 33 -12.95 -10.84 18.82
CA PRO A 33 -13.52 -10.35 17.58
C PRO A 33 -14.42 -9.13 17.77
N VAL A 34 -14.42 -8.20 16.82
CA VAL A 34 -15.22 -6.97 16.89
C VAL A 34 -16.71 -7.27 16.85
N GLY A 35 -17.16 -8.20 16.00
CA GLY A 35 -18.56 -8.63 15.93
C GLY A 35 -18.74 -9.73 14.87
N ARG A 36 -19.50 -10.78 15.22
CA ARG A 36 -19.70 -11.92 14.31
C ARG A 36 -20.53 -11.59 13.08
N ASP A 37 -21.39 -10.58 13.16
CA ASP A 37 -22.38 -10.24 12.13
C ASP A 37 -21.91 -9.11 11.19
N ILE A 38 -20.68 -8.62 11.33
CA ILE A 38 -20.13 -7.59 10.46
C ILE A 38 -19.52 -8.28 9.22
N PRO A 39 -20.11 -8.08 8.01
CA PRO A 39 -19.57 -8.66 6.79
C PRO A 39 -18.20 -8.08 6.43
N LEU A 40 -17.54 -8.69 5.45
CA LEU A 40 -16.31 -8.12 4.89
C LEU A 40 -16.63 -6.74 4.30
N ARG A 41 -15.91 -5.71 4.77
CA ARG A 41 -16.03 -4.33 4.31
C ARG A 41 -14.71 -3.82 3.80
N THR A 42 -14.78 -3.04 2.74
CA THR A 42 -13.62 -2.30 2.23
C THR A 42 -13.66 -0.89 2.83
N VAL A 43 -12.60 -0.53 3.54
CA VAL A 43 -12.45 0.76 4.23
C VAL A 43 -11.25 1.48 3.65
N ASP A 44 -11.47 2.71 3.17
CA ASP A 44 -10.40 3.55 2.63
C ASP A 44 -9.82 4.46 3.70
N ILE A 45 -8.50 4.43 3.81
CA ILE A 45 -7.71 5.32 4.68
C ILE A 45 -6.88 6.25 3.78
N PRO A 46 -7.31 7.50 3.58
CA PRO A 46 -6.62 8.46 2.73
C PRO A 46 -5.19 8.76 3.20
N ARG A 47 -4.30 9.13 2.28
CA ARG A 47 -2.93 9.56 2.61
C ARG A 47 -2.93 10.79 3.52
N GLY A 48 -2.06 10.80 4.52
CA GLY A 48 -1.94 11.92 5.46
C GLY A 48 -3.04 11.97 6.52
N THR A 49 -3.90 10.96 6.62
CA THR A 49 -4.96 10.89 7.64
C THR A 49 -4.35 10.73 9.03
N ALA A 50 -4.69 11.64 9.95
CA ALA A 50 -4.29 11.54 11.36
C ALA A 50 -4.92 10.31 12.02
N PHE A 51 -4.22 9.72 13.00
CA PHE A 51 -4.68 8.52 13.70
C PHE A 51 -6.08 8.66 14.32
N SER A 52 -6.41 9.83 14.87
CA SER A 52 -7.75 10.13 15.40
C SER A 52 -8.83 9.97 14.33
N ARG A 53 -8.55 10.45 13.11
CA ARG A 53 -9.47 10.32 11.98
C ARG A 53 -9.57 8.89 11.48
N VAL A 54 -8.49 8.12 11.53
CA VAL A 54 -8.55 6.67 11.24
C VAL A 54 -9.49 5.97 12.21
N MET A 55 -9.43 6.30 13.50
CA MET A 55 -10.37 5.77 14.49
C MET A 55 -11.82 6.17 14.18
N ASP A 56 -12.07 7.42 13.74
CA ASP A 56 -13.42 7.84 13.33
C ASP A 56 -13.95 7.01 12.16
N ILE A 57 -13.12 6.76 11.16
CA ILE A 57 -13.47 5.94 10.00
C ILE A 57 -13.80 4.51 10.43
N LEU A 58 -12.96 3.88 11.26
CA LEU A 58 -13.19 2.52 11.76
C LEU A 58 -14.44 2.42 12.63
N ASP A 59 -14.73 3.45 13.43
CA ASP A 59 -15.91 3.52 14.28
C ASP A 59 -17.19 3.65 13.46
N ALA A 60 -17.20 4.51 12.44
CA ALA A 60 -18.31 4.66 11.50
C ALA A 60 -18.64 3.35 10.75
N GLU A 61 -17.63 2.51 10.52
CA GLU A 61 -17.79 1.18 9.90
C GLU A 61 -18.14 0.07 10.93
N GLY A 62 -18.28 0.44 12.22
CA GLY A 62 -18.60 -0.51 13.28
C GLY A 62 -17.44 -1.44 13.67
N LEU A 63 -16.22 -1.11 13.27
CA LEU A 63 -15.00 -1.90 13.50
C LEU A 63 -14.30 -1.56 14.82
N LEU A 64 -14.83 -0.60 15.58
CA LEU A 64 -14.34 -0.25 16.91
C LEU A 64 -15.47 -0.39 17.93
N ARG A 65 -15.22 -1.17 18.99
CA ARG A 65 -16.15 -1.30 20.13
C ARG A 65 -15.84 -0.36 21.28
N ARG A 66 -14.55 -0.06 21.50
CA ARG A 66 -14.03 0.78 22.58
C ARG A 66 -12.84 1.57 22.08
N ARG A 67 -13.08 2.81 21.75
CA ARG A 67 -12.11 3.74 21.14
C ARG A 67 -10.87 3.93 22.00
N GLU A 68 -11.06 4.06 23.32
CA GLU A 68 -9.99 4.30 24.28
C GLU A 68 -9.03 3.11 24.37
N LEU A 69 -9.58 1.89 24.37
CA LEU A 69 -8.77 0.66 24.41
C LEU A 69 -8.02 0.44 23.09
N PHE A 70 -8.63 0.80 21.95
CA PHE A 70 -7.94 0.74 20.65
C PHE A 70 -6.80 1.75 20.59
N HIS A 71 -7.03 2.97 21.09
CA HIS A 71 -5.98 3.99 21.18
C HIS A 71 -4.82 3.53 22.07
N LEU A 72 -5.12 2.99 23.24
CA LEU A 72 -4.11 2.44 24.14
C LEU A 72 -3.34 1.28 23.49
N LEU A 73 -4.03 0.38 22.80
CA LEU A 73 -3.39 -0.72 22.07
C LEU A 73 -2.46 -0.19 20.97
N ALA A 74 -2.89 0.86 20.25
CA ALA A 74 -2.10 1.49 19.20
C ALA A 74 -0.85 2.20 19.76
N LEU A 75 -0.98 2.86 20.92
CA LEU A 75 0.16 3.47 21.61
C LEU A 75 1.20 2.41 22.01
N LEU A 76 0.76 1.32 22.62
CA LEU A 76 1.65 0.23 23.06
C LEU A 76 2.37 -0.46 21.89
N ARG A 77 1.78 -0.44 20.69
CA ARG A 77 2.37 -1.01 19.47
C ARG A 77 3.06 0.01 18.58
N ASN A 78 3.24 1.23 19.05
CA ASN A 78 3.78 2.34 18.23
C ASN A 78 2.99 2.58 16.94
N GLY A 79 1.72 2.15 16.90
CA GLY A 79 0.87 2.16 15.72
C GLY A 79 0.35 3.54 15.35
N THR A 80 0.29 4.49 16.30
CA THR A 80 -0.28 5.83 16.06
C THR A 80 0.46 6.65 15.00
N ARG A 81 1.72 6.31 14.70
CA ARG A 81 2.57 6.99 13.71
C ARG A 81 2.91 6.15 12.49
N HIS A 82 2.51 4.87 12.46
CA HIS A 82 2.95 3.92 11.43
C HIS A 82 1.79 3.34 10.62
N ILE A 83 0.61 3.96 10.68
CA ILE A 83 -0.52 3.56 9.83
C ILE A 83 -0.23 3.93 8.38
N ARG A 84 -0.40 2.96 7.49
CA ARG A 84 -0.29 3.18 6.05
C ARG A 84 -1.66 3.52 5.45
N ALA A 85 -1.67 4.44 4.50
CA ALA A 85 -2.85 4.76 3.72
C ALA A 85 -3.19 3.61 2.76
N GLY A 86 -4.44 3.53 2.32
CA GLY A 86 -4.92 2.56 1.34
C GLY A 86 -6.27 1.98 1.69
N GLU A 87 -6.77 1.15 0.79
CA GLU A 87 -7.99 0.39 1.01
C GLU A 87 -7.69 -0.89 1.78
N TYR A 88 -8.45 -1.14 2.83
CA TYR A 88 -8.33 -2.32 3.67
C TYR A 88 -9.61 -3.13 3.67
N GLU A 89 -9.48 -4.44 3.67
CA GLU A 89 -10.60 -5.34 3.88
C GLU A 89 -10.61 -5.79 5.34
N PHE A 90 -11.68 -5.43 6.05
CA PHE A 90 -11.92 -5.82 7.44
C PHE A 90 -13.23 -6.61 7.55
N SER A 91 -13.25 -7.56 8.47
CA SER A 91 -14.45 -8.31 8.85
C SER A 91 -14.64 -8.27 10.36
N GLY A 92 -15.86 -8.49 10.82
CA GLY A 92 -16.16 -8.53 12.23
C GLY A 92 -15.52 -9.69 13.00
N GLN A 93 -15.00 -10.70 12.30
CA GLN A 93 -14.25 -11.82 12.89
C GLN A 93 -12.83 -11.40 13.31
N MET A 94 -12.34 -10.27 12.77
CA MET A 94 -11.03 -9.74 13.12
C MET A 94 -11.06 -9.14 14.52
N SER A 95 -9.99 -9.36 15.29
CA SER A 95 -9.78 -8.69 16.56
C SER A 95 -9.22 -7.26 16.34
N PRO A 96 -9.35 -6.35 17.32
CA PRO A 96 -8.71 -5.04 17.27
C PRO A 96 -7.19 -5.12 17.01
N SER A 97 -6.55 -6.18 17.52
CA SER A 97 -5.14 -6.48 17.26
C SER A 97 -4.84 -6.80 15.79
N ASP A 98 -5.74 -7.52 15.12
CA ASP A 98 -5.59 -7.87 13.71
C ASP A 98 -5.83 -6.66 12.82
N ILE A 99 -6.88 -5.87 13.12
CA ILE A 99 -7.19 -4.61 12.43
C ILE A 99 -5.98 -3.66 12.50
N LEU A 100 -5.47 -3.40 13.72
CA LEU A 100 -4.31 -2.55 13.92
C LEU A 100 -3.07 -3.12 13.22
N GLY A 101 -2.87 -4.43 13.29
CA GLY A 101 -1.77 -5.12 12.62
C GLY A 101 -1.79 -4.93 11.10
N LYS A 102 -2.96 -5.04 10.45
CA LYS A 102 -3.13 -4.78 9.01
C LYS A 102 -2.76 -3.33 8.67
N LEU A 103 -3.25 -2.37 9.45
CA LEU A 103 -2.98 -0.94 9.24
C LEU A 103 -1.48 -0.61 9.36
N ILE A 104 -0.78 -1.19 10.35
CA ILE A 104 0.66 -0.96 10.56
C ILE A 104 1.49 -1.61 9.44
N ARG A 105 1.18 -2.84 9.06
CA ARG A 105 1.90 -3.54 7.97
C ARG A 105 1.57 -2.94 6.60
N GLY A 106 0.46 -2.23 6.45
CA GLY A 106 -0.04 -1.78 5.16
C GLY A 106 -0.54 -2.95 4.31
N ASP A 107 -1.25 -3.89 4.94
CA ASP A 107 -1.85 -5.03 4.27
C ASP A 107 -3.14 -4.59 3.54
N VAL A 108 -2.93 -3.78 2.51
CA VAL A 108 -3.96 -3.13 1.71
C VAL A 108 -4.55 -4.09 0.68
N LYS A 109 -5.76 -3.78 0.23
CA LYS A 109 -6.41 -4.47 -0.88
C LYS A 109 -5.62 -4.27 -2.17
N GLY A 110 -5.12 -5.35 -2.73
CA GLY A 110 -4.41 -5.34 -4.01
C GLY A 110 -5.35 -5.64 -5.18
N TYR A 111 -5.08 -5.00 -6.30
CA TYR A 111 -5.73 -5.23 -7.59
C TYR A 111 -4.73 -5.85 -8.54
N ASN A 112 -5.01 -7.05 -9.05
CA ASN A 112 -4.17 -7.67 -10.07
C ASN A 112 -4.56 -7.10 -11.44
N VAL A 113 -3.62 -6.39 -12.06
CA VAL A 113 -3.77 -5.78 -13.38
C VAL A 113 -2.84 -6.48 -14.35
N THR A 114 -3.40 -7.26 -15.27
CA THR A 114 -2.64 -7.90 -16.32
C THR A 114 -2.55 -6.98 -17.52
N VAL A 115 -1.33 -6.69 -17.94
CA VAL A 115 -0.98 -5.98 -19.17
C VAL A 115 -0.41 -7.00 -20.13
N PRO A 116 -1.18 -7.43 -21.13
CA PRO A 116 -0.70 -8.35 -22.17
C PRO A 116 0.35 -7.70 -23.07
N GLU A 117 1.12 -8.53 -23.73
CA GLU A 117 2.00 -8.11 -24.83
C GLU A 117 1.19 -7.41 -25.96
N GLY A 118 1.81 -6.48 -26.66
CA GLY A 118 1.17 -5.72 -27.74
C GLY A 118 0.22 -4.60 -27.28
N PHE A 119 0.04 -4.36 -25.96
CA PHE A 119 -0.77 -3.24 -25.50
C PHE A 119 -0.07 -1.90 -25.76
N THR A 120 -0.85 -0.93 -26.26
CA THR A 120 -0.44 0.48 -26.33
C THR A 120 -0.56 1.16 -24.99
N VAL A 121 0.12 2.29 -24.79
CA VAL A 121 -0.02 3.12 -23.57
C VAL A 121 -1.48 3.48 -23.29
N ARG A 122 -2.30 3.73 -24.34
CA ARG A 122 -3.73 4.02 -24.17
C ARG A 122 -4.48 2.83 -23.60
N MET A 123 -4.25 1.63 -24.13
CA MET A 123 -4.91 0.41 -23.63
C MET A 123 -4.51 0.10 -22.18
N ILE A 124 -3.24 0.33 -21.82
CA ILE A 124 -2.75 0.19 -20.44
C ILE A 124 -3.45 1.20 -19.53
N LEU A 125 -3.54 2.46 -19.93
CA LEU A 125 -4.25 3.49 -19.18
C LEU A 125 -5.71 3.11 -18.93
N ASP A 126 -6.43 2.67 -19.97
CA ASP A 126 -7.82 2.26 -19.86
C ASP A 126 -7.97 1.09 -18.85
N ARG A 127 -7.05 0.11 -18.88
CA ARG A 127 -7.01 -1.00 -17.92
C ARG A 127 -6.75 -0.54 -16.47
N LEU A 128 -5.91 0.46 -16.27
CA LEU A 128 -5.65 1.05 -14.95
C LEU A 128 -6.86 1.84 -14.45
N LEU A 129 -7.56 2.54 -15.34
CA LEU A 129 -8.77 3.31 -15.05
C LEU A 129 -9.97 2.43 -14.65
N GLU A 130 -10.11 1.24 -15.22
CA GLU A 130 -11.16 0.26 -14.84
C GLU A 130 -11.15 -0.02 -13.33
N ASN A 131 -9.96 -0.06 -12.73
CA ASN A 131 -9.76 -0.30 -11.30
C ASN A 131 -9.57 0.99 -10.48
N ARG A 132 -9.68 2.18 -11.10
CA ARG A 132 -9.46 3.48 -10.46
C ARG A 132 -8.09 3.59 -9.78
N LEU A 133 -7.05 3.09 -10.43
CA LEU A 133 -5.68 3.05 -9.91
C LEU A 133 -4.87 4.30 -10.24
N VAL A 134 -5.27 5.04 -11.27
CA VAL A 134 -4.62 6.27 -11.72
C VAL A 134 -5.64 7.36 -12.03
N ASP A 135 -5.19 8.63 -11.99
CA ASP A 135 -5.91 9.75 -12.59
C ASP A 135 -5.50 9.90 -14.05
N GLU A 136 -6.46 9.96 -14.97
CA GLU A 136 -6.21 10.02 -16.43
C GLU A 136 -5.37 11.24 -16.80
N LYS A 137 -5.74 12.42 -16.26
CA LYS A 137 -5.05 13.68 -16.60
C LYS A 137 -3.61 13.66 -16.13
N GLU A 138 -3.39 13.15 -14.89
CA GLU A 138 -2.07 13.03 -14.33
C GLU A 138 -1.22 12.02 -15.11
N PHE A 139 -1.78 10.87 -15.49
CA PHE A 139 -1.08 9.85 -16.27
C PHE A 139 -0.62 10.41 -17.62
N LEU A 140 -1.52 11.07 -18.36
CA LEU A 140 -1.20 11.68 -19.67
C LEU A 140 -0.17 12.80 -19.53
N ARG A 141 -0.29 13.65 -18.51
CA ARG A 141 0.68 14.70 -18.20
C ARG A 141 2.07 14.15 -17.95
N LEU A 142 2.18 13.13 -17.08
CA LEU A 142 3.44 12.47 -16.76
C LEU A 142 4.04 11.75 -17.96
N GLY A 143 3.21 11.11 -18.78
CA GLY A 143 3.63 10.42 -20.00
C GLY A 143 4.23 11.34 -21.07
N ALA A 144 3.95 12.65 -20.99
CA ALA A 144 4.52 13.69 -21.86
C ALA A 144 5.60 14.55 -21.17
N ASP A 145 5.80 14.39 -19.85
CA ASP A 145 6.75 15.19 -19.07
C ASP A 145 8.19 14.72 -19.31
N ARG A 146 8.96 15.53 -20.03
CA ARG A 146 10.36 15.22 -20.37
C ARG A 146 11.24 14.99 -19.14
N ALA A 147 11.05 15.77 -18.08
CA ALA A 147 11.85 15.63 -16.85
C ALA A 147 11.54 14.31 -16.14
N PHE A 148 10.26 13.92 -16.08
CA PHE A 148 9.84 12.66 -15.52
C PHE A 148 10.33 11.46 -16.34
N LEU A 149 10.20 11.49 -17.67
CA LEU A 149 10.70 10.44 -18.57
C LEU A 149 12.23 10.27 -18.42
N THR A 150 12.98 11.37 -18.40
CA THR A 150 14.44 11.33 -18.20
C THR A 150 14.81 10.71 -16.83
N LYS A 151 14.07 11.04 -15.77
CA LYS A 151 14.26 10.43 -14.45
C LYS A 151 14.05 8.92 -14.45
N LEU A 152 13.17 8.41 -15.31
CA LEU A 152 12.92 6.99 -15.52
C LEU A 152 13.91 6.34 -16.50
N GLY A 153 14.89 7.08 -17.03
CA GLY A 153 15.86 6.59 -18.01
C GLY A 153 15.30 6.48 -19.44
N ILE A 154 14.16 7.14 -19.71
CA ILE A 154 13.51 7.13 -21.02
C ILE A 154 13.98 8.34 -21.83
N GLU A 155 14.64 8.09 -22.97
CA GLU A 155 15.07 9.14 -23.91
C GLU A 155 13.99 9.51 -24.94
N SER A 156 12.96 8.68 -25.08
CA SER A 156 11.79 8.92 -25.92
C SER A 156 10.93 10.09 -25.41
N LYS A 157 10.01 10.57 -26.27
CA LYS A 157 9.04 11.62 -25.93
C LYS A 157 7.74 11.07 -25.31
N SER A 158 7.62 9.76 -25.12
CA SER A 158 6.43 9.09 -24.59
C SER A 158 6.80 7.83 -23.83
N LEU A 159 5.83 7.27 -23.10
CA LEU A 159 5.92 5.98 -22.40
C LEU A 159 5.76 4.77 -23.35
N GLU A 160 5.49 4.99 -24.66
CA GLU A 160 5.20 3.91 -25.60
C GLU A 160 6.37 2.94 -25.71
N GLY A 161 6.10 1.65 -25.48
CA GLY A 161 7.08 0.58 -25.46
C GLY A 161 7.85 0.41 -24.13
N TYR A 162 7.67 1.30 -23.14
CA TYR A 162 8.38 1.25 -21.85
C TYR A 162 7.55 0.75 -20.67
N LEU A 163 6.25 0.56 -20.85
CA LEU A 163 5.38 -0.04 -19.84
C LEU A 163 5.34 -1.55 -20.06
N PHE A 164 6.14 -2.30 -19.29
CA PHE A 164 6.42 -3.71 -19.55
C PHE A 164 5.16 -4.59 -19.38
N PRO A 165 4.89 -5.55 -20.28
CA PRO A 165 3.80 -6.51 -20.18
C PRO A 165 4.03 -7.46 -19.00
N GLU A 166 3.13 -7.43 -18.00
CA GLU A 166 3.16 -8.33 -16.84
C GLU A 166 1.83 -8.26 -16.07
N THR A 167 1.64 -9.13 -15.08
CA THR A 167 0.57 -9.00 -14.09
C THR A 167 1.09 -8.26 -12.86
N TYR A 168 0.62 -7.03 -12.68
CA TYR A 168 1.00 -6.15 -11.58
C TYR A 168 -0.01 -6.25 -10.43
N ARG A 169 0.49 -6.41 -9.21
CA ARG A 169 -0.33 -6.22 -8.01
C ARG A 169 -0.21 -4.76 -7.56
N LEU A 170 -1.22 -3.98 -7.87
CA LEU A 170 -1.30 -2.55 -7.57
C LEU A 170 -2.32 -2.29 -6.48
N ASP A 171 -2.23 -1.14 -5.80
CA ASP A 171 -3.24 -0.68 -4.87
C ASP A 171 -3.54 0.81 -5.06
N ARG A 172 -4.71 1.26 -4.59
CA ARG A 172 -5.18 2.64 -4.78
C ARG A 172 -4.44 3.68 -3.92
N SER A 173 -3.59 3.24 -3.01
CA SER A 173 -2.71 4.16 -2.28
C SER A 173 -1.47 4.54 -3.07
N MET A 174 -1.13 3.82 -4.14
CA MET A 174 -0.03 4.17 -5.03
C MET A 174 -0.38 5.41 -5.84
N SER A 175 0.58 6.32 -6.00
CA SER A 175 0.45 7.45 -6.92
C SER A 175 0.62 7.00 -8.37
N THR A 176 0.09 7.77 -9.31
CA THR A 176 0.29 7.55 -10.75
C THR A 176 1.78 7.44 -11.11
N GLN A 177 2.64 8.26 -10.47
CA GLN A 177 4.09 8.22 -10.65
C GLN A 177 4.70 6.89 -10.19
N GLU A 178 4.26 6.37 -9.03
CA GLU A 178 4.74 5.09 -8.49
C GLU A 178 4.34 3.93 -9.40
N ILE A 179 3.11 3.93 -9.92
CA ILE A 179 2.61 2.90 -10.84
C ILE A 179 3.41 2.90 -12.15
N ILE A 180 3.55 4.07 -12.80
CA ILE A 180 4.37 4.20 -14.01
C ILE A 180 5.82 3.77 -13.72
N GLY A 181 6.39 4.24 -12.61
CA GLY A 181 7.75 3.89 -12.21
C GLY A 181 7.96 2.39 -11.99
N LEU A 182 6.97 1.70 -11.43
CA LEU A 182 6.98 0.24 -11.26
C LEU A 182 7.03 -0.48 -12.62
N MET A 183 6.17 -0.07 -13.56
CA MET A 183 6.07 -0.69 -14.89
C MET A 183 7.33 -0.44 -15.73
N VAL A 184 7.88 0.78 -15.71
CA VAL A 184 9.15 1.12 -16.36
C VAL A 184 10.33 0.44 -15.65
N GLY A 185 10.29 0.32 -14.33
CA GLY A 185 11.29 -0.43 -13.58
C GLY A 185 11.35 -1.91 -14.00
N GLN A 186 10.20 -2.50 -14.31
CA GLN A 186 10.12 -3.85 -14.84
C GLN A 186 10.71 -3.96 -16.25
N PHE A 187 10.45 -2.97 -17.11
CA PHE A 187 11.10 -2.87 -18.42
C PHE A 187 12.64 -2.90 -18.29
N TRP A 188 13.23 -2.10 -17.41
CA TRP A 188 14.68 -2.05 -17.22
C TRP A 188 15.27 -3.31 -16.57
N ARG A 189 14.47 -4.15 -15.91
CA ARG A 189 14.91 -5.47 -15.44
C ARG A 189 15.07 -6.46 -16.60
N HIS A 190 14.25 -6.35 -17.63
CA HIS A 190 14.27 -7.22 -18.81
C HIS A 190 15.19 -6.68 -19.91
N VAL A 191 15.22 -5.37 -20.14
CA VAL A 191 16.16 -4.74 -21.05
C VAL A 191 17.50 -4.53 -20.35
N THR A 192 18.32 -5.57 -20.36
CA THR A 192 19.56 -5.64 -19.60
C THR A 192 20.70 -4.80 -20.23
N PRO A 193 21.74 -4.40 -19.45
CA PRO A 193 22.89 -3.68 -19.98
C PRO A 193 23.61 -4.36 -21.17
N PRO A 194 23.75 -5.71 -21.24
CA PRO A 194 24.28 -6.35 -22.45
C PRO A 194 23.42 -6.12 -23.69
N MET A 195 22.07 -6.11 -23.56
CA MET A 195 21.17 -5.87 -24.69
C MET A 195 21.29 -4.43 -25.20
N THR A 196 21.30 -3.46 -24.30
CA THR A 196 21.49 -2.04 -24.69
C THR A 196 22.87 -1.78 -25.29
N LYS A 197 23.91 -2.44 -24.80
CA LYS A 197 25.25 -2.39 -25.39
C LYS A 197 25.26 -2.98 -26.79
N ARG A 198 24.54 -4.08 -27.02
CA ARG A 198 24.44 -4.71 -28.35
C ARG A 198 23.66 -3.83 -29.32
N ALA A 199 22.53 -3.23 -28.89
CA ALA A 199 21.77 -2.28 -29.69
C ALA A 199 22.65 -1.11 -30.13
N LYS A 200 23.42 -0.53 -29.18
CA LYS A 200 24.36 0.57 -29.49
C LYS A 200 25.46 0.15 -30.48
N ALA A 201 25.97 -1.06 -30.38
CA ALA A 201 26.96 -1.61 -31.32
C ALA A 201 26.39 -1.79 -32.73
N LEU A 202 25.07 -1.92 -32.86
CA LEU A 202 24.33 -1.96 -34.13
C LEU A 202 23.87 -0.57 -34.60
N GLY A 203 24.31 0.50 -33.92
CA GLY A 203 23.93 1.89 -34.27
C GLY A 203 22.51 2.27 -33.84
N MET A 204 21.88 1.48 -32.97
CA MET A 204 20.50 1.71 -32.51
C MET A 204 20.46 2.40 -31.14
N THR A 205 19.55 3.34 -30.99
CA THR A 205 19.09 3.82 -29.66
C THR A 205 18.23 2.75 -28.99
N VAL A 206 18.01 2.88 -27.67
CA VAL A 206 17.11 1.97 -26.95
C VAL A 206 15.69 2.06 -27.53
N ASN A 207 15.24 3.24 -27.91
CA ASN A 207 13.91 3.43 -28.51
C ASN A 207 13.76 2.70 -29.84
N GLU A 208 14.76 2.77 -30.72
CA GLU A 208 14.77 2.03 -32.00
C GLU A 208 14.82 0.51 -31.77
N PHE A 209 15.59 0.07 -30.78
CA PHE A 209 15.64 -1.34 -30.38
C PHE A 209 14.27 -1.84 -29.90
N VAL A 210 13.58 -1.08 -29.05
CA VAL A 210 12.23 -1.42 -28.55
C VAL A 210 11.21 -1.39 -29.68
N THR A 211 11.33 -0.41 -30.59
CA THR A 211 10.45 -0.32 -31.77
C THR A 211 10.63 -1.54 -32.68
N LEU A 212 11.86 -1.96 -32.92
CA LEU A 212 12.13 -3.17 -33.71
C LEU A 212 11.56 -4.43 -33.02
N ALA A 213 11.73 -4.56 -31.70
CA ALA A 213 11.20 -5.67 -30.93
C ALA A 213 9.67 -5.74 -31.05
N SER A 214 8.97 -4.59 -30.93
CA SER A 214 7.51 -4.54 -31.05
C SER A 214 6.97 -4.83 -32.46
N ILE A 215 7.77 -4.58 -33.51
CA ILE A 215 7.42 -4.98 -34.89
C ILE A 215 7.53 -6.50 -35.02
N ILE A 216 8.63 -7.09 -34.52
CA ILE A 216 8.85 -8.55 -34.57
C ILE A 216 7.74 -9.29 -33.81
N GLU A 217 7.35 -8.77 -32.63
CA GLU A 217 6.28 -9.35 -31.82
C GLU A 217 4.92 -9.39 -32.57
N LYS A 218 4.62 -8.38 -33.38
CA LYS A 218 3.37 -8.33 -34.16
C LYS A 218 3.35 -9.27 -35.37
N GLU A 219 4.50 -9.70 -35.83
CA GLU A 219 4.64 -10.57 -37.02
C GLU A 219 4.73 -12.06 -36.62
N THR A 220 4.85 -12.37 -35.33
CA THR A 220 4.94 -13.75 -34.81
C THR A 220 3.64 -14.20 -34.15
#